data_9e59194cb13b5ee190d08e337032334d
#
_entry.id   9e59194cb13b5ee190d08e337032334d
#
_cell.length_a   1.000
_cell.length_b   1.000
_cell.length_c   1.000
_cell.angle_alpha   90.00
_cell.angle_beta   90.00
_cell.angle_gamma   90.00
#
_symmetry.space_group_name_H-M   'P 1'
#
loop_
_entity.id
_entity.type
_entity.pdbx_description
1 polymer ?
#
loop_
_entity_poly.entity_id
_entity_poly.type
_entity_poly.pdbx_seq_one_letter_code
_entity_poly.pdbx_strand_id
1 'polypeptide(L)'
;MTFKKYLLLLLCLPCFVQAKNITISRLTCEMQEGMVVVESCPRLGWAMESPENGTRQTAYEIEIREAFTGRSVWNSGKVTSSQSQLVPTEGADICLNNPFNYSWRVRVWDETDTPSEWSQEAKFRLASDDLSSGKWIGAITRKDSHLPEGRKFHGGELKKPEVKAAWEAVDTLAKKSICLRRTFQTGETKGKNANRKSGKKIVEATAYVCGLGFYEFSLNGKKIGDSEFAPLWSDYDKSVYYNTYDVTEQLRHGENVVGILLGNGFYN
;
A
#
# COMPACT_ATOMS: atom_id res chain seq x y z
N MET A 1 -24.95 70.59 -46.41
CA MET A 1 -23.72 69.97 -45.75
C MET A 1 -24.17 68.92 -44.79
N THR A 2 -24.17 67.67 -45.19
CA THR A 2 -24.70 66.54 -44.38
C THR A 2 -23.56 65.73 -43.80
N PHE A 3 -23.36 65.82 -42.48
CA PHE A 3 -22.39 65.02 -41.76
C PHE A 3 -22.87 63.56 -41.57
N LYS A 4 -22.25 62.65 -42.25
CA LYS A 4 -22.42 61.19 -42.01
C LYS A 4 -21.67 60.82 -40.75
N LYS A 5 -22.39 60.45 -39.67
CA LYS A 5 -21.82 59.82 -38.48
C LYS A 5 -21.51 58.37 -38.80
N TYR A 6 -20.23 57.96 -38.80
CA TYR A 6 -19.82 56.55 -38.83
C TYR A 6 -19.84 56.02 -37.41
N LEU A 7 -20.74 55.07 -37.16
CA LEU A 7 -20.75 54.29 -35.90
C LEU A 7 -19.75 53.17 -36.03
N LEU A 8 -18.62 53.30 -35.33
CA LEU A 8 -17.62 52.23 -35.25
C LEU A 8 -18.11 51.16 -34.27
N LEU A 9 -18.65 50.06 -34.78
CA LEU A 9 -19.05 48.90 -33.96
C LEU A 9 -17.78 48.12 -33.60
N LEU A 10 -17.29 48.28 -32.35
CA LEU A 10 -16.21 47.45 -31.80
C LEU A 10 -16.78 46.07 -31.52
N LEU A 11 -16.55 45.07 -32.40
CA LEU A 11 -16.84 43.69 -32.17
C LEU A 11 -15.78 43.18 -31.14
N CYS A 12 -16.14 43.12 -29.86
CA CYS A 12 -15.43 42.29 -28.88
C CYS A 12 -15.71 40.84 -29.26
N LEU A 13 -14.78 40.18 -29.99
CA LEU A 13 -14.74 38.73 -30.12
C LEU A 13 -14.45 38.19 -28.72
N PRO A 14 -15.32 37.33 -28.16
CA PRO A 14 -14.96 36.60 -26.96
C PRO A 14 -13.75 35.73 -27.30
N CYS A 15 -12.61 35.99 -26.69
CA CYS A 15 -11.52 35.03 -26.64
C CYS A 15 -12.04 33.79 -25.89
N PHE A 16 -12.47 32.78 -26.62
CA PHE A 16 -12.65 31.47 -26.02
C PHE A 16 -11.25 30.95 -25.63
N VAL A 17 -10.88 31.18 -24.40
CA VAL A 17 -9.76 30.47 -23.79
C VAL A 17 -10.21 29.01 -23.70
N GLN A 18 -9.72 28.19 -24.61
CA GLN A 18 -10.00 26.77 -24.60
C GLN A 18 -9.26 26.20 -23.38
N ALA A 19 -10.02 25.59 -22.47
CA ALA A 19 -9.44 24.93 -21.33
C ALA A 19 -8.48 23.83 -21.81
N LYS A 20 -7.26 23.88 -21.34
CA LYS A 20 -6.27 22.82 -21.61
C LYS A 20 -6.68 21.61 -20.80
N ASN A 21 -7.04 20.52 -21.48
CA ASN A 21 -7.44 19.27 -20.81
C ASN A 21 -6.23 18.62 -20.17
N ILE A 22 -6.00 18.87 -18.88
CA ILE A 22 -5.04 18.09 -18.09
C ILE A 22 -5.77 16.85 -17.56
N THR A 23 -5.17 15.70 -17.79
CA THR A 23 -5.59 14.42 -17.22
C THR A 23 -4.53 13.95 -16.23
N ILE A 24 -4.98 13.47 -15.08
CA ILE A 24 -4.08 12.89 -14.08
C ILE A 24 -4.07 11.39 -14.29
N SER A 25 -2.90 10.85 -14.68
CA SER A 25 -2.78 9.48 -15.15
C SER A 25 -2.20 8.52 -14.12
N ARG A 26 -1.45 9.03 -13.15
CA ARG A 26 -0.72 8.21 -12.19
C ARG A 26 -0.74 8.85 -10.82
N LEU A 27 -1.06 8.06 -9.79
CA LEU A 27 -1.07 8.49 -8.40
C LEU A 27 -0.10 7.65 -7.59
N THR A 28 0.71 8.29 -6.77
CA THR A 28 1.69 7.63 -5.90
C THR A 28 1.58 8.13 -4.46
N CYS A 29 1.82 7.23 -3.53
CA CYS A 29 2.00 7.52 -2.12
C CYS A 29 3.40 7.03 -1.75
N GLU A 30 4.25 7.90 -1.16
CA GLU A 30 5.66 7.58 -0.89
C GLU A 30 6.38 6.98 -2.11
N MET A 31 6.14 7.54 -3.30
CA MET A 31 6.68 7.08 -4.60
C MET A 31 6.21 5.70 -5.06
N GLN A 32 5.24 5.09 -4.37
CA GLN A 32 4.70 3.76 -4.70
C GLN A 32 3.26 3.87 -5.19
N GLU A 33 2.86 2.98 -6.08
CA GLU A 33 1.49 2.80 -6.55
C GLU A 33 0.77 1.70 -5.75
N GLY A 34 -0.56 1.69 -5.85
CA GLY A 34 -1.38 0.68 -5.17
C GLY A 34 -1.65 1.00 -3.70
N MET A 35 -1.80 -0.05 -2.90
CA MET A 35 -2.02 0.08 -1.46
C MET A 35 -0.68 0.27 -0.75
N VAL A 36 -0.41 1.46 -0.26
CA VAL A 36 0.81 1.80 0.46
C VAL A 36 0.51 1.94 1.95
N VAL A 37 1.37 1.38 2.79
CA VAL A 37 1.30 1.54 4.25
C VAL A 37 2.31 2.58 4.68
N VAL A 38 1.85 3.56 5.44
CA VAL A 38 2.67 4.66 5.94
C VAL A 38 2.56 4.77 7.46
N GLU A 39 3.62 5.16 8.13
CA GLU A 39 3.65 5.32 9.60
C GLU A 39 3.09 6.67 10.06
N SER A 40 3.07 7.64 9.17
CA SER A 40 2.64 9.02 9.47
C SER A 40 1.98 9.65 8.24
N CYS A 41 1.84 10.98 8.24
CA CYS A 41 1.32 11.74 7.11
C CYS A 41 2.05 11.41 5.81
N PRO A 42 1.35 10.89 4.79
CA PRO A 42 1.99 10.49 3.55
C PRO A 42 2.42 11.69 2.71
N ARG A 43 3.43 11.45 1.88
CA ARG A 43 3.74 12.34 0.77
C ARG A 43 3.14 11.77 -0.50
N LEU A 44 2.35 12.57 -1.17
CA LEU A 44 1.58 12.18 -2.34
C LEU A 44 2.23 12.69 -3.63
N GLY A 45 1.99 11.99 -4.71
CA GLY A 45 2.50 12.39 -6.01
C GLY A 45 1.57 11.97 -7.14
N TRP A 46 1.66 12.71 -8.26
CA TRP A 46 0.89 12.42 -9.47
C TRP A 46 1.65 12.77 -10.72
N ALA A 47 1.29 12.12 -11.81
CA ALA A 47 1.70 12.46 -13.16
C ALA A 47 0.52 13.07 -13.93
N MET A 48 0.86 13.95 -14.85
CA MET A 48 -0.13 14.66 -15.67
C MET A 48 0.14 14.43 -17.14
N GLU A 49 -0.92 14.36 -17.90
CA GLU A 49 -0.89 14.31 -19.35
C GLU A 49 -1.76 15.43 -19.92
N SER A 50 -1.31 16.02 -21.01
CA SER A 50 -2.08 17.01 -21.77
C SER A 50 -1.84 16.80 -23.26
N PRO A 51 -2.87 16.92 -24.09
CA PRO A 51 -2.72 16.90 -25.54
C PRO A 51 -1.97 18.13 -26.08
N GLU A 52 -1.85 19.19 -25.27
CA GLU A 52 -1.19 20.42 -25.62
C GLU A 52 0.22 20.52 -25.02
N ASN A 53 1.19 20.86 -25.89
CA ASN A 53 2.57 21.08 -25.45
C ASN A 53 2.69 22.34 -24.57
N GLY A 54 3.54 22.23 -23.56
CA GLY A 54 3.86 23.35 -22.67
C GLY A 54 2.84 23.62 -21.59
N THR A 55 1.79 22.79 -21.46
CA THR A 55 0.83 22.86 -20.35
C THR A 55 1.54 22.63 -19.01
N ARG A 56 1.28 23.49 -18.04
CA ARG A 56 1.92 23.45 -16.72
C ARG A 56 0.89 23.53 -15.62
N GLN A 57 1.14 22.80 -14.55
CA GLN A 57 0.42 22.97 -13.30
C GLN A 57 0.82 24.29 -12.62
N THR A 58 -0.16 25.04 -12.19
CA THR A 58 0.01 26.26 -11.38
C THR A 58 -0.49 26.11 -9.96
N ALA A 59 -1.46 25.22 -9.75
CA ALA A 59 -2.00 24.90 -8.44
C ALA A 59 -2.50 23.45 -8.39
N TYR A 60 -2.73 22.96 -7.19
CA TYR A 60 -3.38 21.67 -6.94
C TYR A 60 -4.37 21.76 -5.79
N GLU A 61 -5.23 20.77 -5.68
CA GLU A 61 -6.06 20.50 -4.52
C GLU A 61 -6.12 18.99 -4.29
N ILE A 62 -5.84 18.58 -3.06
CA ILE A 62 -5.87 17.18 -2.63
C ILE A 62 -7.03 17.01 -1.67
N GLU A 63 -7.77 15.92 -1.83
CA GLU A 63 -8.77 15.49 -0.87
C GLU A 63 -8.46 14.07 -0.38
N ILE A 64 -8.49 13.86 0.93
CA ILE A 64 -8.33 12.57 1.58
C ILE A 64 -9.63 12.20 2.29
N ARG A 65 -10.04 10.94 2.13
CA ARG A 65 -11.29 10.39 2.65
C ARG A 65 -11.04 9.09 3.38
N GLU A 66 -11.86 8.77 4.36
CA GLU A 66 -11.96 7.39 4.84
C GLU A 66 -12.49 6.51 3.70
N ALA A 67 -11.73 5.48 3.30
CA ALA A 67 -12.10 4.67 2.14
C ALA A 67 -13.44 3.95 2.29
N PHE A 68 -13.83 3.62 3.52
CA PHE A 68 -15.07 2.91 3.78
C PHE A 68 -16.30 3.81 3.84
N THR A 69 -16.22 4.93 4.55
CA THR A 69 -17.37 5.84 4.76
C THR A 69 -17.52 6.86 3.64
N GLY A 70 -16.46 7.10 2.88
CA GLY A 70 -16.35 8.21 1.92
C GLY A 70 -16.27 9.59 2.60
N ARG A 71 -16.19 9.62 3.94
CA ARG A 71 -16.10 10.88 4.70
C ARG A 71 -14.78 11.57 4.40
N SER A 72 -14.84 12.83 3.95
CA SER A 72 -13.66 13.66 3.81
C SER A 72 -13.05 13.93 5.19
N VAL A 73 -11.77 13.59 5.34
CA VAL A 73 -11.03 13.81 6.59
C VAL A 73 -10.03 14.94 6.46
N TRP A 74 -9.65 15.27 5.24
CA TRP A 74 -8.75 16.39 4.97
C TRP A 74 -8.89 16.85 3.52
N ASN A 75 -8.74 18.17 3.34
CA ASN A 75 -8.69 18.82 2.04
C ASN A 75 -7.69 19.97 2.11
N SER A 76 -6.74 20.00 1.19
CA SER A 76 -5.71 21.04 1.15
C SER A 76 -6.25 22.41 0.75
N GLY A 77 -7.47 22.48 0.19
CA GLY A 77 -7.88 23.63 -0.61
C GLY A 77 -6.99 23.80 -1.84
N LYS A 78 -7.20 24.86 -2.59
CA LYS A 78 -6.35 25.23 -3.73
C LYS A 78 -4.99 25.74 -3.23
N VAL A 79 -3.94 25.01 -3.51
CA VAL A 79 -2.55 25.34 -3.17
C VAL A 79 -1.83 25.78 -4.44
N THR A 80 -1.36 27.02 -4.47
CA THR A 80 -0.56 27.55 -5.61
C THR A 80 0.83 26.93 -5.57
N SER A 81 1.08 25.96 -6.42
CA SER A 81 2.36 25.23 -6.54
C SER A 81 2.40 24.40 -7.81
N SER A 82 3.57 24.28 -8.40
CA SER A 82 3.86 23.37 -9.49
C SER A 82 4.38 22.01 -9.02
N GLN A 83 4.51 21.81 -7.71
CA GLN A 83 4.96 20.53 -7.14
C GLN A 83 3.90 19.44 -7.38
N SER A 84 4.33 18.30 -7.90
CA SER A 84 3.48 17.13 -8.16
C SER A 84 4.09 15.83 -7.66
N GLN A 85 5.23 15.90 -6.96
CA GLN A 85 5.91 14.74 -6.40
C GLN A 85 6.28 15.01 -4.95
N LEU A 86 6.11 13.99 -4.11
CA LEU A 86 6.39 14.06 -2.67
C LEU A 86 5.75 15.28 -1.98
N VAL A 87 4.53 15.59 -2.38
CA VAL A 87 3.73 16.68 -1.79
C VAL A 87 3.32 16.27 -0.38
N PRO A 88 3.74 17.02 0.66
CA PRO A 88 3.42 16.66 2.03
C PRO A 88 1.92 16.92 2.34
N THR A 89 1.37 16.08 3.21
CA THR A 89 0.01 16.24 3.74
C THR A 89 0.01 16.67 5.20
N GLU A 90 1.01 17.45 5.60
CA GLU A 90 1.16 17.97 6.96
C GLU A 90 -0.08 18.79 7.36
N GLY A 91 -0.51 18.61 8.63
CA GLY A 91 -1.75 19.23 9.11
C GLY A 91 -3.02 18.45 8.77
N ALA A 92 -2.92 17.33 8.07
CA ALA A 92 -4.02 16.40 7.97
C ALA A 92 -4.16 15.65 9.31
N ASP A 93 -5.23 15.91 10.05
CA ASP A 93 -5.53 15.23 11.34
C ASP A 93 -5.70 13.71 11.22
N ILE A 94 -5.64 13.18 10.01
CA ILE A 94 -5.65 11.75 9.72
C ILE A 94 -4.47 11.00 10.32
N CYS A 95 -3.37 11.69 10.59
CA CYS A 95 -2.09 11.09 10.92
C CYS A 95 -2.03 10.47 12.30
N LEU A 96 -3.02 10.64 13.12
CA LEU A 96 -2.84 10.37 14.52
C LEU A 96 -3.74 9.27 15.12
N ASN A 97 -4.79 8.79 14.45
CA ASN A 97 -5.79 8.09 15.25
C ASN A 97 -6.38 6.79 14.72
N ASN A 98 -6.16 6.37 13.48
CA ASN A 98 -6.84 5.15 13.02
C ASN A 98 -6.06 4.38 11.94
N PRO A 99 -5.81 3.08 12.13
CA PRO A 99 -5.22 2.22 11.11
C PRO A 99 -6.23 1.85 10.03
N PHE A 100 -7.02 2.82 9.54
CA PHE A 100 -7.98 2.64 8.47
C PHE A 100 -7.34 2.83 7.11
N ASN A 101 -7.98 2.26 6.09
CA ASN A 101 -7.69 2.59 4.72
C ASN A 101 -8.27 3.97 4.39
N TYR A 102 -7.46 4.74 3.72
CA TYR A 102 -7.83 6.04 3.19
C TYR A 102 -7.81 5.98 1.67
N SER A 103 -8.71 6.72 1.04
CA SER A 103 -8.62 7.06 -0.37
C SER A 103 -8.25 8.53 -0.53
N TRP A 104 -7.58 8.85 -1.60
CA TRP A 104 -7.26 10.22 -1.92
C TRP A 104 -7.35 10.47 -3.41
N ARG A 105 -7.61 11.71 -3.76
CA ARG A 105 -7.67 12.19 -5.14
C ARG A 105 -7.10 13.60 -5.23
N VAL A 106 -6.74 14.00 -6.42
CA VAL A 106 -6.18 15.34 -6.68
C VAL A 106 -6.81 15.91 -7.94
N ARG A 107 -6.92 17.23 -7.98
CA ARG A 107 -7.13 18.00 -9.20
C ARG A 107 -6.09 19.11 -9.29
N VAL A 108 -5.81 19.58 -10.49
CA VAL A 108 -4.78 20.58 -10.76
C VAL A 108 -5.35 21.73 -11.59
N TRP A 109 -4.70 22.87 -11.52
CA TRP A 109 -5.02 24.04 -12.36
C TRP A 109 -3.90 24.28 -13.35
N ASP A 110 -4.26 24.67 -14.54
CA ASP A 110 -3.34 25.10 -15.58
C ASP A 110 -2.97 26.60 -15.49
N GLU A 111 -2.24 27.12 -16.48
CA GLU A 111 -1.84 28.52 -16.55
C GLU A 111 -3.01 29.48 -16.78
N THR A 112 -4.16 28.98 -17.20
CA THR A 112 -5.38 29.78 -17.41
C THR A 112 -6.28 29.80 -16.18
N ASP A 113 -5.78 29.24 -15.06
CA ASP A 113 -6.51 29.06 -13.81
C ASP A 113 -7.75 28.15 -13.95
N THR A 114 -7.73 27.26 -14.94
CA THR A 114 -8.80 26.29 -15.19
C THR A 114 -8.49 24.99 -14.47
N PRO A 115 -9.40 24.44 -13.63
CA PRO A 115 -9.18 23.18 -12.95
C PRO A 115 -9.38 21.99 -13.90
N SER A 116 -8.59 20.95 -13.69
CA SER A 116 -8.86 19.64 -14.27
C SER A 116 -10.07 18.98 -13.59
N GLU A 117 -10.56 17.89 -14.17
CA GLU A 117 -11.39 16.95 -13.43
C GLU A 117 -10.57 16.34 -12.27
N TRP A 118 -11.28 15.82 -11.26
CA TRP A 118 -10.64 15.04 -10.22
C TRP A 118 -10.03 13.76 -10.80
N SER A 119 -8.85 13.40 -10.30
CA SER A 119 -8.25 12.09 -10.59
C SER A 119 -9.16 10.94 -10.15
N GLN A 120 -8.85 9.73 -10.61
CA GLN A 120 -9.32 8.53 -9.93
C GLN A 120 -8.79 8.51 -8.49
N GLU A 121 -9.39 7.67 -7.63
CA GLU A 121 -8.93 7.52 -6.26
C GLU A 121 -7.78 6.52 -6.17
N ALA A 122 -6.75 6.87 -5.43
CA ALA A 122 -5.73 5.95 -4.96
C ALA A 122 -5.89 5.72 -3.45
N LYS A 123 -5.28 4.66 -2.93
CA LYS A 123 -5.45 4.25 -1.54
C LYS A 123 -4.12 4.21 -0.80
N PHE A 124 -4.16 4.52 0.48
CA PHE A 124 -3.09 4.24 1.42
C PHE A 124 -3.67 3.82 2.77
N ARG A 125 -2.83 3.29 3.64
CA ARG A 125 -3.21 2.88 4.99
C ARG A 125 -2.17 3.40 5.99
N LEU A 126 -2.63 3.83 7.15
CA LEU A 126 -1.72 4.05 8.28
C LEU A 126 -1.31 2.70 8.88
N ALA A 127 -0.04 2.60 9.25
CA ALA A 127 0.48 1.43 9.93
C ALA A 127 -0.31 1.15 11.22
N SER A 128 -0.44 -0.12 11.56
CA SER A 128 -1.04 -0.51 12.82
C SER A 128 0.07 -0.82 13.82
N ASP A 129 0.00 -0.22 15.00
CA ASP A 129 0.94 -0.50 16.10
C ASP A 129 0.71 -1.89 16.73
N ASP A 130 -0.41 -2.56 16.38
CA ASP A 130 -0.84 -3.82 17.01
C ASP A 130 -0.38 -5.08 16.26
N LEU A 131 0.81 -5.06 15.67
CA LEU A 131 1.42 -6.28 15.11
C LEU A 131 2.11 -7.14 16.18
N SER A 132 2.29 -6.61 17.37
CA SER A 132 2.93 -7.31 18.52
C SER A 132 2.14 -8.52 19.02
N SER A 133 0.85 -8.60 18.75
CA SER A 133 -0.01 -9.75 19.06
C SER A 133 0.26 -10.97 18.16
N GLY A 134 0.95 -10.78 17.04
CA GLY A 134 1.35 -11.83 16.12
C GLY A 134 2.31 -12.82 16.78
N LYS A 135 2.16 -14.10 16.46
CA LYS A 135 3.06 -15.15 16.91
C LYS A 135 3.81 -15.74 15.74
N TRP A 136 5.10 -15.94 15.92
CA TRP A 136 5.90 -16.70 14.95
C TRP A 136 5.40 -18.14 14.83
N ILE A 137 5.29 -18.61 13.62
CA ILE A 137 4.90 -19.98 13.30
C ILE A 137 5.95 -20.58 12.37
N GLY A 138 6.15 -21.88 12.47
CA GLY A 138 7.10 -22.60 11.64
C GLY A 138 6.80 -24.11 11.62
N ALA A 139 7.55 -24.84 10.82
CA ALA A 139 7.53 -26.30 10.90
C ALA A 139 8.24 -26.78 12.18
N ILE A 140 7.81 -27.94 12.68
CA ILE A 140 8.54 -28.64 13.75
C ILE A 140 9.76 -29.26 13.10
N THR A 141 10.94 -28.71 13.39
CA THR A 141 12.24 -29.27 13.00
C THR A 141 12.98 -29.75 14.24
N ARG A 142 13.96 -30.63 14.07
CA ARG A 142 14.87 -30.94 15.17
C ARG A 142 15.63 -29.68 15.53
N LYS A 143 15.76 -29.44 16.83
CA LYS A 143 16.55 -28.31 17.31
C LYS A 143 18.02 -28.55 16.96
N ASP A 144 18.63 -27.61 16.28
CA ASP A 144 20.06 -27.68 15.93
C ASP A 144 20.93 -27.36 17.14
N SER A 145 20.74 -28.14 18.22
CA SER A 145 21.45 -27.95 19.50
C SER A 145 22.95 -28.21 19.41
N HIS A 146 23.41 -28.78 18.32
CA HIS A 146 24.84 -29.04 18.07
C HIS A 146 25.55 -27.89 17.36
N LEU A 147 24.82 -26.87 16.89
CA LEU A 147 25.42 -25.69 16.30
C LEU A 147 25.93 -24.79 17.41
N PRO A 148 27.20 -24.35 17.38
CA PRO A 148 27.73 -23.42 18.36
C PRO A 148 27.01 -22.09 18.31
N GLU A 149 26.57 -21.57 19.45
CA GLU A 149 25.95 -20.25 19.54
C GLU A 149 26.90 -19.14 19.03
N GLY A 150 26.34 -18.19 18.29
CA GLY A 150 27.05 -17.01 17.81
C GLY A 150 28.07 -17.25 16.70
N ARG A 151 28.16 -18.46 16.13
CA ARG A 151 29.04 -18.68 15.00
C ARG A 151 28.44 -18.17 13.70
N LYS A 152 29.27 -17.45 12.95
CA LYS A 152 28.95 -17.01 11.60
C LYS A 152 29.44 -18.03 10.60
N PHE A 153 28.50 -18.68 9.91
CA PHE A 153 28.82 -19.68 8.86
C PHE A 153 29.15 -19.02 7.51
N HIS A 154 29.99 -17.98 7.51
CA HIS A 154 30.33 -17.22 6.30
C HIS A 154 31.85 -17.14 6.08
N GLY A 155 32.25 -17.18 4.82
CA GLY A 155 33.64 -16.94 4.45
C GLY A 155 34.64 -17.99 4.95
N GLY A 156 35.72 -17.53 5.59
CA GLY A 156 36.79 -18.40 6.06
C GLY A 156 36.42 -19.40 7.16
N GLU A 157 35.35 -19.13 7.92
CA GLU A 157 34.91 -20.02 9.01
C GLU A 157 34.43 -21.39 8.48
N LEU A 158 33.77 -21.44 7.32
CA LEU A 158 33.33 -22.69 6.70
C LEU A 158 34.47 -23.63 6.30
N LYS A 159 35.71 -23.13 6.23
CA LYS A 159 36.91 -23.94 5.91
C LYS A 159 37.41 -24.73 7.11
N LYS A 160 36.98 -24.43 8.32
CA LYS A 160 37.39 -25.14 9.52
C LYS A 160 36.65 -26.49 9.58
N PRO A 161 37.35 -27.63 9.77
CA PRO A 161 36.73 -28.95 9.75
C PRO A 161 35.56 -29.12 10.74
N GLU A 162 35.68 -28.57 11.94
CA GLU A 162 34.68 -28.65 12.98
C GLU A 162 33.41 -27.84 12.62
N VAL A 163 33.55 -26.69 11.93
CA VAL A 163 32.46 -25.86 11.47
C VAL A 163 31.76 -26.54 10.28
N LYS A 164 32.53 -27.12 9.38
CA LYS A 164 32.02 -27.90 8.24
C LYS A 164 31.22 -29.12 8.73
N ALA A 165 31.77 -29.89 9.68
CA ALA A 165 31.08 -31.03 10.22
C ALA A 165 29.76 -30.65 10.94
N ALA A 166 29.76 -29.55 11.71
CA ALA A 166 28.54 -29.02 12.34
C ALA A 166 27.50 -28.62 11.30
N TRP A 167 27.90 -27.95 10.21
CA TRP A 167 27.02 -27.56 9.12
C TRP A 167 26.42 -28.77 8.38
N GLU A 168 27.23 -29.79 8.13
CA GLU A 168 26.79 -31.03 7.45
C GLU A 168 25.83 -31.86 8.31
N ALA A 169 25.92 -31.74 9.64
CA ALA A 169 25.05 -32.39 10.60
C ALA A 169 23.70 -31.70 10.82
N VAL A 170 23.50 -30.53 10.26
CA VAL A 170 22.22 -29.75 10.36
C VAL A 170 21.06 -30.57 9.80
N ASP A 171 19.91 -30.46 10.47
CA ASP A 171 18.68 -31.11 9.99
C ASP A 171 18.30 -30.56 8.60
N THR A 172 18.36 -31.45 7.61
CA THR A 172 18.04 -31.08 6.22
C THR A 172 16.60 -30.64 6.03
N LEU A 173 15.69 -30.92 6.99
CA LEU A 173 14.32 -30.42 6.94
C LEU A 173 14.26 -28.91 7.17
N ALA A 174 15.17 -28.35 7.96
CA ALA A 174 15.27 -26.91 8.17
C ALA A 174 15.58 -26.14 6.88
N LYS A 175 16.13 -26.82 5.87
CA LYS A 175 16.51 -26.23 4.58
C LYS A 175 15.46 -26.42 3.48
N LYS A 176 14.29 -26.97 3.82
CA LYS A 176 13.21 -27.19 2.86
C LYS A 176 12.18 -26.11 2.93
N SER A 177 11.63 -25.76 1.77
CA SER A 177 10.41 -24.95 1.73
C SER A 177 9.27 -25.65 2.45
N ILE A 178 8.48 -24.91 3.19
CA ILE A 178 7.36 -25.41 3.98
C ILE A 178 6.04 -24.82 3.51
N CYS A 179 4.98 -25.63 3.61
CA CYS A 179 3.62 -25.17 3.37
C CYS A 179 2.90 -25.04 4.71
N LEU A 180 2.46 -23.84 5.02
CA LEU A 180 1.64 -23.53 6.19
C LEU A 180 0.21 -23.32 5.74
N ARG A 181 -0.76 -23.90 6.45
CA ARG A 181 -2.17 -23.79 6.09
C ARG A 181 -3.02 -23.70 7.36
N ARG A 182 -4.01 -22.80 7.32
CA ARG A 182 -5.02 -22.68 8.38
C ARG A 182 -6.37 -22.33 7.83
N THR A 183 -7.41 -22.95 8.37
CA THR A 183 -8.81 -22.52 8.17
C THR A 183 -9.24 -21.58 9.29
N PHE A 184 -10.07 -20.62 8.95
CA PHE A 184 -10.69 -19.70 9.91
C PHE A 184 -12.09 -19.30 9.43
N GLN A 185 -12.92 -18.81 10.34
CA GLN A 185 -14.29 -18.41 10.08
C GLN A 185 -14.43 -16.89 10.12
N THR A 186 -15.22 -16.35 9.20
CA THR A 186 -15.61 -14.94 9.17
C THR A 186 -17.13 -14.83 9.22
N GLY A 187 -17.62 -13.75 9.83
CA GLY A 187 -19.07 -13.43 9.82
C GLY A 187 -19.93 -14.18 10.82
N GLU A 188 -19.43 -15.18 11.56
CA GLU A 188 -20.14 -15.84 12.64
C GLU A 188 -19.57 -15.47 14.00
N THR A 189 -20.27 -14.64 14.75
CA THR A 189 -20.12 -14.66 16.20
C THR A 189 -21.01 -15.79 16.73
N LYS A 190 -20.42 -16.87 17.22
CA LYS A 190 -21.11 -17.89 18.01
C LYS A 190 -21.60 -17.26 19.31
N GLY A 191 -22.69 -16.49 19.24
CA GLY A 191 -23.46 -16.10 20.40
C GLY A 191 -24.42 -17.24 20.77
N LYS A 192 -24.68 -17.44 22.06
CA LYS A 192 -25.59 -18.44 22.62
C LYS A 192 -27.05 -18.37 22.11
N ASN A 193 -27.36 -17.49 21.18
CA ASN A 193 -28.67 -17.34 20.52
C ASN A 193 -28.48 -17.55 19.00
N ALA A 194 -28.53 -18.82 18.59
CA ALA A 194 -28.37 -19.27 17.20
C ALA A 194 -29.46 -18.74 16.22
N ASN A 195 -30.45 -17.97 16.69
CA ASN A 195 -31.53 -17.45 15.86
C ASN A 195 -31.33 -16.02 15.33
N ARG A 196 -30.24 -15.36 15.64
CA ARG A 196 -29.88 -14.11 14.98
C ARG A 196 -28.72 -14.37 13.98
N LYS A 197 -29.09 -14.56 12.73
CA LYS A 197 -28.13 -14.36 11.59
C LYS A 197 -27.62 -12.93 11.70
N SER A 198 -26.54 -12.73 12.41
CA SER A 198 -25.81 -11.46 12.41
C SER A 198 -25.14 -11.34 11.05
N GLY A 199 -25.87 -10.80 10.08
CA GLY A 199 -25.39 -10.53 8.73
C GLY A 199 -24.42 -9.35 8.68
N LYS A 200 -23.43 -9.31 9.57
CA LYS A 200 -22.37 -8.30 9.47
C LYS A 200 -21.56 -8.56 8.20
N LYS A 201 -21.64 -7.62 7.27
CA LYS A 201 -20.85 -7.65 6.06
C LYS A 201 -19.39 -7.26 6.43
N ILE A 202 -18.43 -8.01 5.92
CA ILE A 202 -17.02 -7.58 5.93
C ILE A 202 -16.93 -6.38 5.01
N VAL A 203 -16.47 -5.27 5.54
CA VAL A 203 -16.34 -4.01 4.79
C VAL A 203 -14.91 -3.72 4.41
N GLU A 204 -13.98 -4.22 5.22
CA GLU A 204 -12.55 -4.10 5.01
C GLU A 204 -11.84 -5.26 5.69
N ALA A 205 -10.80 -5.79 5.03
CA ALA A 205 -9.92 -6.79 5.59
C ALA A 205 -8.50 -6.62 5.07
N THR A 206 -7.56 -6.57 5.99
CA THR A 206 -6.14 -6.42 5.68
C THR A 206 -5.37 -7.60 6.24
N ALA A 207 -4.49 -8.19 5.43
CA ALA A 207 -3.54 -9.20 5.86
C ALA A 207 -2.15 -8.57 5.99
N TYR A 208 -1.53 -8.76 7.16
CA TYR A 208 -0.14 -8.43 7.41
C TYR A 208 0.65 -9.73 7.43
N VAL A 209 1.63 -9.85 6.55
CA VAL A 209 2.42 -11.08 6.40
C VAL A 209 3.90 -10.77 6.51
N CYS A 210 4.56 -11.40 7.48
CA CYS A 210 6.00 -11.33 7.69
C CYS A 210 6.58 -12.73 7.56
N GLY A 211 7.56 -12.91 6.69
CA GLY A 211 8.31 -14.16 6.54
C GLY A 211 9.80 -13.91 6.75
N LEU A 212 10.46 -14.78 7.53
CA LEU A 212 11.93 -14.78 7.63
C LEU A 212 12.57 -15.58 6.48
N GLY A 213 11.86 -15.68 5.39
CA GLY A 213 12.22 -16.27 4.11
C GLY A 213 11.26 -15.75 3.06
N PHE A 214 11.49 -16.09 1.79
CA PHE A 214 10.59 -15.68 0.71
C PHE A 214 9.31 -16.50 0.75
N TYR A 215 8.16 -15.84 0.62
CA TYR A 215 6.89 -16.54 0.68
C TYR A 215 5.96 -16.21 -0.50
N GLU A 216 5.08 -17.15 -0.78
CA GLU A 216 3.85 -16.91 -1.51
C GLU A 216 2.66 -17.01 -0.55
N PHE A 217 1.86 -15.95 -0.52
CA PHE A 217 0.64 -15.88 0.28
C PHE A 217 -0.58 -16.20 -0.58
N SER A 218 -1.43 -17.06 -0.10
CA SER A 218 -2.69 -17.42 -0.76
C SER A 218 -3.88 -17.35 0.18
N LEU A 219 -5.03 -16.94 -0.35
CA LEU A 219 -6.29 -16.92 0.37
C LEU A 219 -7.36 -17.58 -0.50
N ASN A 220 -8.04 -18.59 0.05
CA ASN A 220 -9.08 -19.34 -0.65
C ASN A 220 -8.62 -19.93 -2.01
N GLY A 221 -7.36 -20.32 -2.10
CA GLY A 221 -6.77 -20.92 -3.28
C GLY A 221 -6.31 -19.93 -4.36
N LYS A 222 -6.36 -18.64 -4.09
CA LYS A 222 -5.81 -17.60 -4.98
C LYS A 222 -4.55 -17.00 -4.38
N LYS A 223 -3.50 -16.84 -5.17
CA LYS A 223 -2.30 -16.07 -4.81
C LYS A 223 -2.72 -14.62 -4.55
N ILE A 224 -2.20 -14.03 -3.49
CA ILE A 224 -2.44 -12.64 -3.09
C ILE A 224 -1.15 -11.86 -3.30
N GLY A 225 -1.26 -10.73 -3.98
CA GLY A 225 -0.12 -9.91 -4.40
C GLY A 225 0.57 -10.48 -5.63
N ASP A 226 1.38 -9.64 -6.24
CA ASP A 226 2.14 -9.88 -7.46
C ASP A 226 3.66 -9.83 -7.23
N SER A 227 4.06 -9.54 -6.00
CA SER A 227 5.47 -9.45 -5.64
C SER A 227 6.14 -10.81 -5.68
N GLU A 228 7.31 -10.86 -6.31
CA GLU A 228 8.23 -11.97 -6.23
C GLU A 228 9.28 -11.69 -5.13
N PHE A 229 9.79 -12.71 -4.48
CA PHE A 229 10.80 -12.60 -3.41
C PHE A 229 10.39 -11.67 -2.25
N ALA A 230 9.15 -11.73 -1.83
CA ALA A 230 8.64 -10.99 -0.70
C ALA A 230 8.81 -11.76 0.64
N PRO A 231 9.08 -11.06 1.75
CA PRO A 231 9.49 -9.67 1.85
C PRO A 231 10.95 -9.48 1.46
N LEU A 232 11.40 -8.24 1.31
CA LEU A 232 12.83 -7.96 1.23
C LEU A 232 13.52 -8.40 2.53
N TRP A 233 14.74 -8.88 2.43
CA TRP A 233 15.54 -9.23 3.60
C TRP A 233 16.04 -7.97 4.33
N SER A 234 16.28 -8.11 5.61
CA SER A 234 16.77 -7.04 6.49
C SER A 234 17.78 -7.60 7.49
N ASP A 235 18.35 -6.75 8.30
CA ASP A 235 19.09 -7.19 9.50
C ASP A 235 18.08 -7.67 10.54
N TYR A 236 17.82 -8.98 10.57
CA TYR A 236 16.79 -9.59 11.40
C TYR A 236 16.99 -9.40 12.91
N ASP A 237 18.21 -9.03 13.34
CA ASP A 237 18.47 -8.68 14.73
C ASP A 237 17.95 -7.28 15.10
N LYS A 238 17.67 -6.45 14.10
CA LYS A 238 17.21 -5.07 14.28
C LYS A 238 15.78 -4.84 13.81
N SER A 239 15.43 -5.39 12.64
CA SER A 239 14.13 -5.16 12.04
C SER A 239 13.74 -6.29 11.10
N VAL A 240 12.45 -6.50 10.97
CA VAL A 240 11.86 -7.39 9.98
C VAL A 240 10.84 -6.64 9.14
N TYR A 241 10.82 -6.89 7.85
CA TYR A 241 9.82 -6.32 6.97
C TYR A 241 8.58 -7.19 6.90
N TYR A 242 7.45 -6.57 6.75
CA TYR A 242 6.19 -7.24 6.45
C TYR A 242 5.53 -6.62 5.23
N ASN A 243 4.71 -7.41 4.56
CA ASN A 243 3.87 -6.93 3.47
C ASN A 243 2.42 -6.80 3.95
N THR A 244 1.72 -5.85 3.37
CA THR A 244 0.32 -5.58 3.67
C THR A 244 -0.50 -5.80 2.40
N TYR A 245 -1.60 -6.55 2.54
CA TYR A 245 -2.49 -6.87 1.43
C TYR A 245 -3.92 -6.51 1.78
N ASP A 246 -4.61 -5.80 0.88
CA ASP A 246 -6.06 -5.71 0.93
C ASP A 246 -6.64 -7.06 0.46
N VAL A 247 -7.33 -7.75 1.34
CA VAL A 247 -7.93 -9.07 1.08
C VAL A 247 -9.45 -9.05 1.20
N THR A 248 -10.03 -7.86 1.16
CA THR A 248 -11.47 -7.65 1.38
C THR A 248 -12.31 -8.47 0.39
N GLU A 249 -11.95 -8.44 -0.89
CA GLU A 249 -12.70 -9.13 -1.94
C GLU A 249 -12.45 -10.65 -1.98
N GLN A 250 -11.33 -11.11 -1.42
CA GLN A 250 -10.95 -12.51 -1.41
C GLN A 250 -11.59 -13.28 -0.25
N LEU A 251 -12.06 -12.57 0.78
CA LEU A 251 -12.74 -13.18 1.90
C LEU A 251 -14.17 -13.61 1.53
N ARG A 252 -14.53 -14.77 2.04
CA ARG A 252 -15.89 -15.31 1.93
C ARG A 252 -16.56 -15.24 3.30
N HIS A 253 -17.87 -15.10 3.30
CA HIS A 253 -18.65 -15.33 4.51
C HIS A 253 -18.58 -16.81 4.91
N GLY A 254 -18.27 -17.11 6.16
CA GLY A 254 -18.06 -18.48 6.63
C GLY A 254 -16.60 -18.91 6.58
N GLU A 255 -16.35 -20.12 6.10
CA GLU A 255 -15.01 -20.72 6.11
C GLU A 255 -14.09 -20.08 5.07
N ASN A 256 -12.90 -19.74 5.51
CA ASN A 256 -11.79 -19.26 4.70
C ASN A 256 -10.52 -20.07 4.99
N VAL A 257 -9.64 -20.14 4.01
CA VAL A 257 -8.39 -20.88 4.09
C VAL A 257 -7.23 -19.96 3.71
N VAL A 258 -6.31 -19.76 4.64
CA VAL A 258 -5.02 -19.13 4.37
C VAL A 258 -3.98 -20.20 4.11
N GLY A 259 -3.12 -19.96 3.12
CA GLY A 259 -1.97 -20.76 2.78
C GLY A 259 -0.73 -19.91 2.56
N ILE A 260 0.40 -20.38 3.07
CA ILE A 260 1.70 -19.75 2.85
C ILE A 260 2.67 -20.85 2.40
N LEU A 261 3.26 -20.67 1.22
CA LEU A 261 4.44 -21.41 0.81
C LEU A 261 5.65 -20.56 1.21
N LEU A 262 6.41 -21.03 2.19
CA LEU A 262 7.59 -20.34 2.70
C LEU A 262 8.85 -21.05 2.20
N GLY A 263 9.63 -20.36 1.41
CA GLY A 263 10.96 -20.78 0.96
C GLY A 263 12.04 -20.30 1.94
N ASN A 264 13.21 -20.86 1.80
CA ASN A 264 14.36 -20.42 2.59
C ASN A 264 14.78 -19.00 2.21
N GLY A 265 15.19 -18.24 3.21
CA GLY A 265 15.81 -16.95 3.09
C GLY A 265 17.15 -16.92 3.80
N PHE A 266 17.56 -15.73 4.23
CA PHE A 266 18.83 -15.55 4.93
C PHE A 266 18.77 -15.91 6.43
N TYR A 267 17.60 -16.24 6.95
CA TYR A 267 17.42 -16.64 8.35
C TYR A 267 17.87 -18.06 8.65
N ASN A 268 17.86 -18.95 7.65
CA ASN A 268 18.26 -20.36 7.77
C ASN A 268 19.74 -20.58 7.49
#